data_a96520338b623c966bc81a5922bb7647
#
_entry.id   a96520338b623c966bc81a5922bb7647
#
_cell.length_a   1.000
_cell.length_b   1.000
_cell.length_c   1.000
_cell.angle_alpha   90.00
_cell.angle_beta   90.00
_cell.angle_gamma   90.00
#
_symmetry.space_group_name_H-M   'P 1'
#
loop_
_entity.id
_entity.type
_entity.pdbx_description
1 polymer ?
#
loop_
_entity_poly.entity_id
_entity_poly.type
_entity_poly.pdbx_seq_one_letter_code
_entity_poly.pdbx_strand_id
1 'polypeptide(L)'
;ELVDLDWSSPDADAPKLVQEGDVKIRVLEESYQLIEKGAQVIALCNFRNISFLNEVQTEITTPVTDILQACIEELKKNPVKKLGYLGRPGTDKAKLITETVSREVPVEWVYPSEAMLEVFDELESGSHCAVIPDQKKACELFGKVCSNLLSEGAELVFPTCVMQALFAAALKSEGYNVLDSMSAYVSYLCFTDWEKLPKPFKIGIVGGLGPAATVDLYDKITKATPAKNDQEHIKVAVEQNPQIPDRTKYLLHGGVDPTLSLYAACRKLEK
;
A
#
# COMPACT_ATOMS: atom_id res chain seq x y z
N GLU A 1 2.45 -2.87 -15.71
CA GLU A 1 3.07 -1.56 -15.94
C GLU A 1 3.82 -1.12 -14.68
N LEU A 2 5.03 -0.59 -14.85
CA LEU A 2 5.83 -0.04 -13.77
C LEU A 2 5.71 1.48 -13.81
N VAL A 3 5.32 2.09 -12.69
CA VAL A 3 5.31 3.53 -12.50
C VAL A 3 6.36 3.89 -11.45
N ASP A 4 7.32 4.72 -11.84
CA ASP A 4 8.32 5.26 -10.93
C ASP A 4 7.77 6.54 -10.30
N LEU A 5 7.48 6.48 -9.01
CA LEU A 5 6.97 7.61 -8.25
C LEU A 5 8.14 8.42 -7.69
N ASP A 6 8.18 9.69 -8.01
CA ASP A 6 9.02 10.63 -7.27
C ASP A 6 8.47 10.80 -5.85
N TRP A 7 9.21 10.28 -4.87
CA TRP A 7 8.85 10.32 -3.45
C TRP A 7 9.25 11.65 -2.79
N SER A 8 9.87 12.58 -3.51
CA SER A 8 10.11 13.93 -3.01
C SER A 8 8.80 14.72 -2.98
N SER A 9 8.57 15.50 -1.93
CA SER A 9 7.50 16.49 -1.95
C SER A 9 7.85 17.60 -2.94
N PRO A 10 6.88 18.13 -3.71
CA PRO A 10 7.08 19.31 -4.53
C PRO A 10 7.56 20.52 -3.71
N ASP A 11 7.21 20.57 -2.44
CA ASP A 11 7.67 21.57 -1.47
C ASP A 11 8.49 20.88 -0.37
N ALA A 12 9.81 20.85 -0.56
CA ALA A 12 10.74 20.22 0.38
C ALA A 12 10.78 20.93 1.76
N ASP A 13 10.33 22.18 1.82
CA ASP A 13 10.27 22.98 3.05
C ASP A 13 8.91 22.87 3.76
N ALA A 14 7.94 22.19 3.15
CA ALA A 14 6.65 21.97 3.76
C ALA A 14 6.72 21.12 5.05
N PRO A 15 5.83 21.34 6.01
CA PRO A 15 5.73 20.49 7.19
C PRO A 15 5.60 19.01 6.81
N LYS A 16 6.21 18.11 7.60
CA LYS A 16 6.22 16.64 7.38
C LYS A 16 4.83 16.08 7.04
N LEU A 17 3.80 16.55 7.73
CA LEU A 17 2.41 16.13 7.49
C LEU A 17 1.91 16.45 6.08
N VAL A 18 2.29 17.61 5.54
CA VAL A 18 1.94 18.02 4.18
C VAL A 18 2.67 17.15 3.16
N GLN A 19 3.97 16.91 3.36
CA GLN A 19 4.77 16.03 2.50
C GLN A 19 4.22 14.60 2.46
N GLU A 20 3.78 14.06 3.60
CA GLU A 20 3.14 12.74 3.66
C GLU A 20 1.80 12.72 2.92
N GLY A 21 1.01 13.79 3.02
CA GLY A 21 -0.24 13.97 2.28
C GLY A 21 -0.03 13.95 0.76
N ASP A 22 0.98 14.68 0.28
CA ASP A 22 1.33 14.73 -1.15
C ASP A 22 1.71 13.35 -1.70
N VAL A 23 2.45 12.56 -0.91
CA VAL A 23 2.82 11.18 -1.30
C VAL A 23 1.58 10.29 -1.38
N LYS A 24 0.68 10.35 -0.41
CA LYS A 24 -0.57 9.58 -0.39
C LYS A 24 -1.44 9.88 -1.61
N ILE A 25 -1.61 11.17 -1.93
CA ILE A 25 -2.39 11.62 -3.08
C ILE A 25 -1.79 11.06 -4.38
N ARG A 26 -0.47 11.20 -4.58
CA ARG A 26 0.18 10.67 -5.78
C ARG A 26 0.04 9.15 -5.92
N VAL A 27 0.20 8.40 -4.82
CA VAL A 27 0.00 6.94 -4.84
C VAL A 27 -1.43 6.60 -5.25
N LEU A 28 -2.42 7.33 -4.75
CA LEU A 28 -3.81 7.11 -5.11
C LEU A 28 -4.11 7.46 -6.57
N GLU A 29 -3.61 8.59 -7.07
CA GLU A 29 -3.77 9.03 -8.46
C GLU A 29 -3.16 8.03 -9.44
N GLU A 30 -1.92 7.58 -9.19
CA GLU A 30 -1.27 6.57 -10.02
C GLU A 30 -1.99 5.21 -9.93
N SER A 31 -2.53 4.88 -8.77
CA SER A 31 -3.35 3.68 -8.61
C SER A 31 -4.61 3.74 -9.51
N TYR A 32 -5.29 4.88 -9.56
CA TYR A 32 -6.42 5.06 -10.47
C TYR A 32 -6.02 4.91 -11.94
N GLN A 33 -4.89 5.50 -12.36
CA GLN A 33 -4.40 5.36 -13.73
C GLN A 33 -4.07 3.91 -14.09
N LEU A 34 -3.45 3.17 -13.17
CA LEU A 34 -3.15 1.75 -13.37
C LEU A 34 -4.43 0.91 -13.46
N ILE A 35 -5.43 1.20 -12.63
CA ILE A 35 -6.74 0.53 -12.67
C ILE A 35 -7.45 0.81 -14.01
N GLU A 36 -7.43 2.03 -14.49
CA GLU A 36 -7.99 2.38 -15.81
C GLU A 36 -7.31 1.64 -16.97
N LYS A 37 -6.03 1.29 -16.82
CA LYS A 37 -5.27 0.45 -17.75
C LYS A 37 -5.48 -1.05 -17.54
N GLY A 38 -6.33 -1.45 -16.60
CA GLY A 38 -6.71 -2.84 -16.35
C GLY A 38 -5.89 -3.57 -15.29
N ALA A 39 -5.18 -2.84 -14.42
CA ALA A 39 -4.48 -3.48 -13.30
C ALA A 39 -5.46 -4.19 -12.37
N GLN A 40 -5.17 -5.45 -12.03
CA GLN A 40 -5.96 -6.27 -11.13
C GLN A 40 -5.44 -6.26 -9.69
N VAL A 41 -4.20 -5.80 -9.50
CA VAL A 41 -3.54 -5.62 -8.20
C VAL A 41 -2.62 -4.41 -8.29
N ILE A 42 -2.58 -3.60 -7.25
CA ILE A 42 -1.63 -2.51 -7.08
C ILE A 42 -0.54 -2.96 -6.11
N ALA A 43 0.67 -3.06 -6.60
CA ALA A 43 1.83 -3.52 -5.84
C ALA A 43 2.76 -2.34 -5.50
N LEU A 44 2.81 -1.95 -4.23
CA LEU A 44 3.67 -0.86 -3.75
C LEU A 44 5.03 -1.42 -3.34
N CYS A 45 6.07 -1.07 -4.06
CA CYS A 45 7.42 -1.56 -3.83
C CYS A 45 8.22 -0.63 -2.89
N ASN A 46 7.71 -0.38 -1.68
CA ASN A 46 8.40 0.43 -0.68
C ASN A 46 7.94 0.06 0.74
N PHE A 47 8.87 -0.04 1.68
CA PHE A 47 8.58 -0.28 3.11
C PHE A 47 7.97 0.94 3.84
N ARG A 48 7.88 2.11 3.22
CA ARG A 48 7.26 3.31 3.80
C ARG A 48 5.74 3.32 3.66
N ASN A 49 5.19 2.60 2.69
CA ASN A 49 3.77 2.65 2.35
C ASN A 49 2.85 2.01 3.39
N ILE A 50 3.41 1.24 4.31
CA ILE A 50 2.69 0.57 5.39
C ILE A 50 1.80 1.52 6.18
N SER A 51 2.26 2.76 6.39
CA SER A 51 1.53 3.73 7.21
C SER A 51 0.18 4.12 6.62
N PHE A 52 0.00 4.01 5.30
CA PHE A 52 -1.23 4.43 4.62
C PHE A 52 -1.80 3.41 3.63
N LEU A 53 -1.28 2.18 3.61
CA LEU A 53 -1.78 1.12 2.73
C LEU A 53 -3.30 0.92 2.88
N ASN A 54 -3.78 0.85 4.12
CA ASN A 54 -5.19 0.70 4.41
C ASN A 54 -6.02 1.91 3.96
N GLU A 55 -5.48 3.13 4.06
CA GLU A 55 -6.14 4.34 3.57
C GLU A 55 -6.37 4.25 2.05
N VAL A 56 -5.34 3.86 1.30
CA VAL A 56 -5.47 3.64 -0.16
C VAL A 56 -6.48 2.54 -0.46
N GLN A 57 -6.42 1.40 0.25
CA GLN A 57 -7.35 0.29 0.04
C GLN A 57 -8.81 0.67 0.31
N THR A 58 -9.09 1.61 1.22
CA THR A 58 -10.47 2.07 1.44
C THR A 58 -11.02 2.90 0.28
N GLU A 59 -10.15 3.49 -0.54
CA GLU A 59 -10.56 4.35 -1.65
C GLU A 59 -10.76 3.58 -2.96
N ILE A 60 -10.07 2.45 -3.14
CA ILE A 60 -10.13 1.64 -4.37
C ILE A 60 -10.55 0.20 -4.09
N THR A 61 -11.26 -0.42 -5.04
CA THR A 61 -11.71 -1.82 -4.93
C THR A 61 -10.67 -2.83 -5.40
N THR A 62 -9.69 -2.38 -6.20
CA THR A 62 -8.55 -3.20 -6.61
C THR A 62 -7.67 -3.48 -5.41
N PRO A 63 -7.26 -4.74 -5.16
CA PRO A 63 -6.35 -5.06 -4.07
C PRO A 63 -5.05 -4.25 -4.13
N VAL A 64 -4.64 -3.73 -2.97
CA VAL A 64 -3.36 -3.03 -2.79
C VAL A 64 -2.50 -3.83 -1.83
N THR A 65 -1.24 -3.98 -2.14
CA THR A 65 -0.27 -4.68 -1.29
C THR A 65 1.09 -4.03 -1.32
N ASP A 66 1.94 -4.36 -0.37
CA ASP A 66 3.32 -3.91 -0.30
C ASP A 66 4.30 -5.06 0.01
N ILE A 67 5.58 -4.74 -0.05
CA ILE A 67 6.66 -5.70 0.20
C ILE A 67 6.68 -6.21 1.65
N LEU A 68 6.20 -5.42 2.63
CA LEU A 68 6.17 -5.87 4.03
C LEU A 68 5.13 -6.96 4.24
N GLN A 69 3.96 -6.84 3.61
CA GLN A 69 2.94 -7.87 3.66
C GLN A 69 3.49 -9.23 3.16
N ALA A 70 4.23 -9.19 2.05
CA ALA A 70 4.88 -10.38 1.52
C ALA A 70 5.94 -10.97 2.46
N CYS A 71 6.73 -10.12 3.11
CA CYS A 71 7.70 -10.55 4.12
C CYS A 71 7.02 -11.22 5.33
N ILE A 72 5.89 -10.68 5.77
CA ILE A 72 5.09 -11.27 6.86
C ILE A 72 4.58 -12.65 6.47
N GLU A 73 4.03 -12.80 5.27
CA GLU A 73 3.56 -14.09 4.77
C GLU A 73 4.70 -15.11 4.61
N GLU A 74 5.90 -14.67 4.22
CA GLU A 74 7.07 -15.54 4.17
C GLU A 74 7.52 -15.98 5.57
N LEU A 75 7.50 -15.09 6.55
CA LEU A 75 7.81 -15.41 7.95
C LEU A 75 6.78 -16.35 8.59
N LYS A 76 5.50 -16.26 8.19
CA LYS A 76 4.47 -17.22 8.63
C LYS A 76 4.73 -18.64 8.12
N LYS A 77 5.27 -18.77 6.89
CA LYS A 77 5.64 -20.06 6.30
C LYS A 77 6.92 -20.63 6.89
N ASN A 78 7.89 -19.75 7.15
CA ASN A 78 9.22 -20.07 7.65
C ASN A 78 9.49 -19.31 8.96
N PRO A 79 8.86 -19.73 10.08
CA PRO A 79 8.94 -19.00 11.33
C PRO A 79 10.33 -19.04 11.93
N VAL A 80 10.79 -17.90 12.45
CA VAL A 80 12.01 -17.72 13.23
C VAL A 80 11.65 -17.09 14.58
N LYS A 81 12.50 -17.28 15.61
CA LYS A 81 12.28 -16.69 16.92
C LYS A 81 12.92 -15.32 17.05
N LYS A 82 14.11 -15.14 16.46
CA LYS A 82 14.89 -13.91 16.55
C LYS A 82 15.16 -13.33 15.16
N LEU A 83 14.67 -12.12 14.94
CA LEU A 83 14.74 -11.42 13.65
C LEU A 83 15.67 -10.21 13.78
N GLY A 84 16.74 -10.17 12.99
CA GLY A 84 17.69 -9.06 12.97
C GLY A 84 17.15 -7.87 12.17
N TYR A 85 17.02 -6.71 12.78
CA TYR A 85 16.57 -5.48 12.13
C TYR A 85 17.72 -4.84 11.34
N LEU A 86 17.74 -4.94 10.04
CA LEU A 86 18.76 -4.30 9.20
C LEU A 86 18.40 -2.82 8.99
N GLY A 87 18.72 -1.98 9.96
CA GLY A 87 18.43 -0.54 9.92
C GLY A 87 18.72 0.15 11.24
N ARG A 88 18.49 1.48 11.27
CA ARG A 88 18.64 2.26 12.50
C ARG A 88 17.47 2.00 13.45
N PRO A 89 17.72 1.55 14.67
CA PRO A 89 16.68 1.44 15.69
C PRO A 89 16.20 2.83 16.15
N GLY A 90 15.04 2.88 16.80
CA GLY A 90 14.50 4.09 17.44
C GLY A 90 13.89 5.12 16.49
N THR A 91 13.86 4.87 15.19
CA THR A 91 13.16 5.72 14.21
C THR A 91 11.68 5.37 14.14
N ASP A 92 10.83 6.32 13.71
CA ASP A 92 9.39 6.08 13.48
C ASP A 92 9.18 4.91 12.51
N LYS A 93 10.03 4.82 11.49
CA LYS A 93 10.00 3.72 10.52
C LYS A 93 10.33 2.38 11.19
N ALA A 94 11.34 2.35 12.05
CA ALA A 94 11.70 1.12 12.78
C ALA A 94 10.54 0.64 13.64
N LYS A 95 9.93 1.55 14.40
CA LYS A 95 8.76 1.26 15.22
C LYS A 95 7.61 0.72 14.39
N LEU A 96 7.27 1.39 13.30
CA LEU A 96 6.19 0.99 12.41
C LEU A 96 6.40 -0.43 11.85
N ILE A 97 7.59 -0.73 11.33
CA ILE A 97 7.90 -2.06 10.75
C ILE A 97 7.84 -3.13 11.83
N THR A 98 8.53 -2.91 12.97
CA THR A 98 8.64 -3.93 14.02
C THR A 98 7.29 -4.21 14.69
N GLU A 99 6.48 -3.19 14.95
CA GLU A 99 5.13 -3.35 15.49
C GLU A 99 4.21 -4.08 14.50
N THR A 100 4.29 -3.74 13.20
CA THR A 100 3.45 -4.38 12.17
C THR A 100 3.80 -5.86 12.02
N VAL A 101 5.09 -6.21 11.94
CA VAL A 101 5.52 -7.61 11.86
C VAL A 101 5.17 -8.36 13.15
N SER A 102 5.48 -7.79 14.33
CA SER A 102 5.24 -8.48 15.61
C SER A 102 3.77 -8.69 15.95
N ARG A 103 2.87 -7.93 15.34
CA ARG A 103 1.43 -8.15 15.46
C ARG A 103 0.97 -9.44 14.77
N GLU A 104 1.65 -9.80 13.68
CA GLU A 104 1.28 -10.92 12.82
C GLU A 104 2.13 -12.18 13.06
N VAL A 105 3.40 -11.98 13.50
CA VAL A 105 4.38 -13.04 13.71
C VAL A 105 5.06 -12.84 15.07
N PRO A 106 5.06 -13.86 15.95
CA PRO A 106 5.69 -13.74 17.26
C PRO A 106 7.23 -13.83 17.13
N VAL A 107 7.91 -12.68 17.08
CA VAL A 107 9.37 -12.58 16.93
C VAL A 107 9.97 -11.64 17.97
N GLU A 108 11.20 -11.96 18.39
CA GLU A 108 12.09 -11.08 19.16
C GLU A 108 13.00 -10.34 18.18
N TRP A 109 13.10 -9.02 18.31
CA TRP A 109 13.94 -8.20 17.44
C TRP A 109 15.36 -8.06 18.03
N VAL A 110 16.35 -8.34 17.17
CA VAL A 110 17.76 -8.08 17.44
C VAL A 110 18.17 -6.84 16.65
N TYR A 111 18.76 -5.86 17.32
CA TYR A 111 19.19 -4.61 16.71
C TYR A 111 20.70 -4.55 16.54
N PRO A 112 21.20 -3.79 15.54
CA PRO A 112 22.63 -3.58 15.37
C PRO A 112 23.24 -2.91 16.62
N SER A 113 24.47 -3.28 16.95
CA SER A 113 25.23 -2.62 18.02
C SER A 113 25.51 -1.15 17.68
N GLU A 114 25.83 -0.33 18.68
CA GLU A 114 26.10 1.10 18.48
C GLU A 114 27.25 1.33 17.47
N ALA A 115 28.28 0.50 17.49
CA ALA A 115 29.37 0.56 16.50
C ALA A 115 28.92 0.36 15.04
N MET A 116 27.79 -0.33 14.81
CA MET A 116 27.22 -0.50 13.46
C MET A 116 26.41 0.69 13.00
N LEU A 117 26.03 1.61 13.88
CA LEU A 117 25.31 2.83 13.49
C LEU A 117 26.18 3.76 12.62
N GLU A 118 27.48 3.79 12.86
CA GLU A 118 28.44 4.53 12.02
C GLU A 118 28.50 3.97 10.59
N VAL A 119 28.32 2.66 10.43
CA VAL A 119 28.26 2.01 9.10
C VAL A 119 27.03 2.49 8.32
N PHE A 120 25.90 2.74 9.00
CA PHE A 120 24.73 3.32 8.34
C PHE A 120 24.96 4.79 7.94
N ASP A 121 25.72 5.56 8.72
CA ASP A 121 26.09 6.93 8.34
C ASP A 121 26.93 6.94 7.06
N GLU A 122 27.86 5.99 6.93
CA GLU A 122 28.64 5.84 5.69
C GLU A 122 27.76 5.44 4.49
N LEU A 123 26.82 4.52 4.69
CA LEU A 123 25.87 4.09 3.65
C LEU A 123 24.92 5.23 3.24
N GLU A 124 24.44 6.03 4.19
CA GLU A 124 23.49 7.10 3.95
C GLU A 124 24.14 8.36 3.37
N SER A 125 25.40 8.65 3.75
CA SER A 125 26.15 9.82 3.22
C SER A 125 26.49 9.72 1.72
N GLY A 126 26.49 8.49 1.19
CA GLY A 126 26.77 8.22 -0.23
C GLY A 126 25.54 8.08 -1.12
N SER A 127 24.34 8.10 -0.57
CA SER A 127 23.14 7.76 -1.34
C SER A 127 21.95 8.63 -0.97
N HIS A 128 21.55 9.54 -1.84
CA HIS A 128 20.14 9.87 -1.97
C HIS A 128 19.47 8.75 -2.77
N CYS A 129 18.88 7.80 -2.05
CA CYS A 129 17.89 6.76 -2.43
C CYS A 129 17.89 6.09 -3.82
N ALA A 130 18.63 6.51 -4.81
CA ALA A 130 18.47 6.00 -6.17
C ALA A 130 19.72 5.33 -6.77
N VAL A 131 20.91 5.68 -6.37
CA VAL A 131 22.13 5.08 -6.93
C VAL A 131 23.19 4.95 -5.83
N ILE A 132 23.56 3.72 -5.48
CA ILE A 132 24.78 3.47 -4.71
C ILE A 132 25.92 3.41 -5.73
N PRO A 133 26.83 4.40 -5.75
CA PRO A 133 27.88 4.45 -6.75
C PRO A 133 28.83 3.24 -6.70
N ASP A 134 29.04 2.69 -5.51
CA ASP A 134 29.88 1.52 -5.28
C ASP A 134 29.06 0.38 -4.64
N GLN A 135 28.46 -0.45 -5.50
CA GLN A 135 27.64 -1.59 -5.08
C GLN A 135 28.45 -2.62 -4.27
N LYS A 136 29.72 -2.80 -4.60
CA LYS A 136 30.58 -3.76 -3.89
C LYS A 136 30.83 -3.29 -2.47
N LYS A 137 31.20 -2.01 -2.30
CA LYS A 137 31.41 -1.42 -0.98
C LYS A 137 30.13 -1.46 -0.15
N ALA A 138 28.98 -1.17 -0.75
CA ALA A 138 27.70 -1.24 -0.07
C ALA A 138 27.37 -2.65 0.41
N CYS A 139 27.62 -3.68 -0.42
CA CYS A 139 27.41 -5.07 -0.04
C CYS A 139 28.34 -5.45 1.14
N GLU A 140 29.60 -5.07 1.12
CA GLU A 140 30.56 -5.28 2.20
C GLU A 140 30.10 -4.60 3.53
N LEU A 141 29.58 -3.38 3.45
CA LEU A 141 29.07 -2.67 4.63
C LEU A 141 27.80 -3.32 5.19
N PHE A 142 26.85 -3.70 4.33
CA PHE A 142 25.68 -4.47 4.76
C PHE A 142 26.06 -5.82 5.35
N GLY A 143 27.06 -6.50 4.78
CA GLY A 143 27.62 -7.74 5.30
C GLY A 143 28.15 -7.62 6.72
N LYS A 144 28.85 -6.51 7.05
CA LYS A 144 29.29 -6.23 8.43
C LYS A 144 28.12 -6.12 9.41
N VAL A 145 27.04 -5.42 9.01
CA VAL A 145 25.85 -5.30 9.85
C VAL A 145 25.16 -6.66 10.00
N CYS A 146 25.05 -7.44 8.93
CA CYS A 146 24.50 -8.80 8.97
C CYS A 146 25.30 -9.70 9.92
N SER A 147 26.64 -9.66 9.85
CA SER A 147 27.52 -10.41 10.77
C SER A 147 27.28 -10.03 12.22
N ASN A 148 27.15 -8.74 12.51
CA ASN A 148 26.86 -8.27 13.87
C ASN A 148 25.51 -8.79 14.34
N LEU A 149 24.43 -8.62 13.58
CA LEU A 149 23.10 -9.10 13.94
C LEU A 149 23.06 -10.61 14.21
N LEU A 150 23.71 -11.40 13.35
CA LEU A 150 23.78 -12.86 13.51
C LEU A 150 24.60 -13.25 14.75
N SER A 151 25.71 -12.54 15.06
CA SER A 151 26.50 -12.77 16.25
C SER A 151 25.76 -12.39 17.55
N GLU A 152 24.84 -11.42 17.49
CA GLU A 152 23.95 -11.05 18.61
C GLU A 152 22.74 -12.01 18.74
N GLY A 153 22.68 -13.05 17.91
CA GLY A 153 21.73 -14.15 18.01
C GLY A 153 20.51 -14.04 17.11
N ALA A 154 20.50 -13.15 16.11
CA ALA A 154 19.47 -13.19 15.07
C ALA A 154 19.57 -14.49 14.28
N GLU A 155 18.42 -15.11 14.01
CA GLU A 155 18.33 -16.33 13.17
C GLU A 155 18.18 -15.96 11.69
N LEU A 156 17.57 -14.82 11.40
CA LEU A 156 17.36 -14.28 10.06
C LEU A 156 17.48 -12.75 10.10
N VAL A 157 18.18 -12.17 9.14
CA VAL A 157 18.27 -10.71 8.98
C VAL A 157 17.14 -10.20 8.09
N PHE A 158 16.43 -9.19 8.58
CA PHE A 158 15.26 -8.59 7.92
C PHE A 158 15.64 -7.25 7.28
N PRO A 159 15.63 -7.13 5.92
CA PRO A 159 15.81 -5.88 5.24
C PRO A 159 14.64 -4.92 5.52
N THR A 160 14.94 -3.65 5.73
CA THR A 160 13.94 -2.63 6.10
C THR A 160 13.78 -1.53 5.05
N CYS A 161 14.49 -1.65 3.93
CA CYS A 161 14.30 -0.78 2.77
C CYS A 161 14.61 -1.52 1.47
N VAL A 162 14.09 -0.97 0.36
CA VAL A 162 14.26 -1.56 -0.98
C VAL A 162 15.73 -1.67 -1.37
N MET A 163 16.56 -0.69 -1.00
CA MET A 163 18.00 -0.76 -1.29
C MET A 163 18.66 -1.98 -0.65
N GLN A 164 18.35 -2.27 0.61
CA GLN A 164 18.87 -3.46 1.29
C GLN A 164 18.34 -4.76 0.66
N ALA A 165 17.07 -4.73 0.24
CA ALA A 165 16.43 -5.86 -0.45
C ALA A 165 17.15 -6.23 -1.77
N LEU A 166 17.67 -5.24 -2.49
CA LEU A 166 18.45 -5.49 -3.73
C LEU A 166 19.77 -6.24 -3.47
N PHE A 167 20.35 -6.10 -2.27
CA PHE A 167 21.58 -6.82 -1.90
C PHE A 167 21.32 -8.18 -1.24
N ALA A 168 20.08 -8.52 -0.93
CA ALA A 168 19.75 -9.75 -0.20
C ALA A 168 20.29 -11.01 -0.90
N ALA A 169 20.16 -11.10 -2.23
CA ALA A 169 20.68 -12.22 -3.00
C ALA A 169 22.22 -12.33 -2.94
N ALA A 170 22.93 -11.20 -3.03
CA ALA A 170 24.39 -11.17 -2.92
C ALA A 170 24.84 -11.56 -1.51
N LEU A 171 24.23 -11.00 -0.47
CA LEU A 171 24.52 -11.34 0.92
C LEU A 171 24.25 -12.82 1.22
N LYS A 172 23.18 -13.40 0.68
CA LYS A 172 22.93 -14.85 0.79
C LYS A 172 24.00 -15.68 0.12
N SER A 173 24.53 -15.26 -1.04
CA SER A 173 25.62 -15.97 -1.71
C SER A 173 26.95 -15.90 -0.94
N GLU A 174 27.13 -14.89 -0.10
CA GLU A 174 28.25 -14.75 0.83
C GLU A 174 28.04 -15.52 2.15
N GLY A 175 26.90 -16.20 2.31
CA GLY A 175 26.60 -17.06 3.45
C GLY A 175 25.80 -16.39 4.57
N TYR A 176 25.34 -15.17 4.40
CA TYR A 176 24.48 -14.51 5.40
C TYR A 176 23.05 -15.03 5.31
N ASN A 177 22.42 -15.29 6.46
CA ASN A 177 20.99 -15.64 6.51
C ASN A 177 20.15 -14.38 6.49
N VAL A 178 19.82 -13.90 5.28
CA VAL A 178 19.04 -12.67 5.02
C VAL A 178 17.73 -13.02 4.31
N LEU A 179 16.64 -12.40 4.71
CA LEU A 179 15.36 -12.52 4.03
C LEU A 179 15.46 -11.89 2.63
N ASP A 180 15.23 -12.70 1.60
CA ASP A 180 15.10 -12.21 0.24
C ASP A 180 13.66 -11.66 0.04
N SER A 181 13.47 -10.42 0.45
CA SER A 181 12.17 -9.77 0.44
C SER A 181 11.65 -9.49 -0.98
N MET A 182 12.52 -9.33 -1.98
CA MET A 182 12.10 -9.17 -3.38
C MET A 182 11.56 -10.48 -3.94
N SER A 183 12.26 -11.59 -3.74
CA SER A 183 11.76 -12.92 -4.16
C SER A 183 10.50 -13.32 -3.42
N ALA A 184 10.41 -13.00 -2.11
CA ALA A 184 9.19 -13.20 -1.33
C ALA A 184 8.02 -12.38 -1.91
N TYR A 185 8.27 -11.13 -2.30
CA TYR A 185 7.24 -10.27 -2.88
C TYR A 185 6.76 -10.76 -4.25
N VAL A 186 7.68 -11.14 -5.14
CA VAL A 186 7.32 -11.73 -6.44
C VAL A 186 6.48 -13.00 -6.23
N SER A 187 6.90 -13.89 -5.33
CA SER A 187 6.15 -15.10 -5.01
C SER A 187 4.76 -14.78 -4.44
N TYR A 188 4.67 -13.81 -3.54
CA TYR A 188 3.41 -13.36 -2.97
C TYR A 188 2.45 -12.82 -4.05
N LEU A 189 2.96 -11.98 -4.96
CA LEU A 189 2.17 -11.42 -6.06
C LEU A 189 1.68 -12.50 -7.04
N CYS A 190 2.50 -13.51 -7.33
CA CYS A 190 2.17 -14.55 -8.30
C CYS A 190 1.23 -15.64 -7.76
N PHE A 191 1.28 -15.94 -6.46
CA PHE A 191 0.58 -17.08 -5.88
C PHE A 191 -0.58 -16.72 -4.95
N THR A 192 -0.81 -15.43 -4.68
CA THR A 192 -1.98 -14.98 -3.92
C THR A 192 -3.22 -15.00 -4.81
N ASP A 193 -4.30 -15.57 -4.28
CA ASP A 193 -5.61 -15.55 -4.93
C ASP A 193 -6.30 -14.20 -4.62
N TRP A 194 -6.03 -13.21 -5.47
CA TRP A 194 -6.50 -11.83 -5.31
C TRP A 194 -8.02 -11.69 -5.42
N GLU A 195 -8.71 -12.63 -6.06
CA GLU A 195 -10.17 -12.60 -6.21
C GLU A 195 -10.89 -12.92 -4.89
N LYS A 196 -10.26 -13.70 -4.00
CA LYS A 196 -10.81 -14.09 -2.70
C LYS A 196 -10.62 -13.06 -1.60
N LEU A 197 -9.82 -12.03 -1.81
CA LEU A 197 -9.65 -10.99 -0.81
C LEU A 197 -10.93 -10.17 -0.62
N PRO A 198 -11.27 -9.79 0.63
CA PRO A 198 -12.43 -8.96 0.88
C PRO A 198 -12.25 -7.61 0.17
N LYS A 199 -13.26 -7.26 -0.64
CA LYS A 199 -13.32 -5.96 -1.32
C LYS A 199 -14.14 -4.99 -0.47
N PRO A 200 -13.78 -3.70 -0.41
CA PRO A 200 -14.60 -2.70 0.26
C PRO A 200 -16.02 -2.70 -0.32
N PHE A 201 -17.03 -2.81 0.53
CA PHE A 201 -18.42 -2.75 0.11
C PHE A 201 -18.82 -1.29 -0.11
N LYS A 202 -19.31 -0.97 -1.30
CA LYS A 202 -19.72 0.38 -1.71
C LYS A 202 -21.05 0.31 -2.45
N ILE A 203 -21.95 1.22 -2.17
CA ILE A 203 -23.23 1.36 -2.86
C ILE A 203 -23.16 2.53 -3.82
N GLY A 204 -23.50 2.30 -5.10
CA GLY A 204 -23.72 3.36 -6.08
C GLY A 204 -25.22 3.67 -6.21
N ILE A 205 -25.63 4.93 -6.03
CA ILE A 205 -27.01 5.37 -6.25
C ILE A 205 -27.09 6.18 -7.55
N VAL A 206 -27.82 5.66 -8.55
CA VAL A 206 -28.15 6.41 -9.75
C VAL A 206 -29.42 7.22 -9.47
N GLY A 207 -29.27 8.51 -9.24
CA GLY A 207 -30.35 9.46 -9.05
C GLY A 207 -30.69 10.17 -10.36
N GLY A 208 -31.96 10.27 -10.68
CA GLY A 208 -32.46 10.90 -11.91
C GLY A 208 -33.59 11.87 -11.66
N LEU A 209 -34.72 11.62 -12.29
CA LEU A 209 -35.95 12.40 -12.15
C LEU A 209 -36.56 12.19 -10.75
N GLY A 210 -36.45 13.16 -9.90
CA GLY A 210 -36.94 13.13 -8.52
C GLY A 210 -35.81 13.09 -7.49
N PRO A 211 -35.08 14.21 -7.32
CA PRO A 211 -33.98 14.32 -6.34
C PRO A 211 -34.39 13.91 -4.92
N ALA A 212 -35.65 14.21 -4.52
CA ALA A 212 -36.17 13.85 -3.21
C ALA A 212 -36.14 12.32 -2.96
N ALA A 213 -36.40 11.50 -3.98
CA ALA A 213 -36.33 10.03 -3.85
C ALA A 213 -34.91 9.53 -3.58
N THR A 214 -33.91 10.17 -4.21
CA THR A 214 -32.50 9.86 -3.98
C THR A 214 -32.08 10.21 -2.55
N VAL A 215 -32.51 11.37 -2.04
CA VAL A 215 -32.25 11.80 -0.65
C VAL A 215 -32.91 10.84 0.34
N ASP A 216 -34.19 10.46 0.11
CA ASP A 216 -34.91 9.52 0.95
C ASP A 216 -34.25 8.13 0.99
N LEU A 217 -33.78 7.64 -0.17
CA LEU A 217 -33.04 6.37 -0.24
C LEU A 217 -31.72 6.45 0.54
N TYR A 218 -30.96 7.52 0.38
CA TYR A 218 -29.69 7.71 1.10
C TYR A 218 -29.92 7.77 2.62
N ASP A 219 -30.92 8.53 3.08
CA ASP A 219 -31.31 8.61 4.49
C ASP A 219 -31.68 7.22 5.06
N LYS A 220 -32.43 6.43 4.30
CA LYS A 220 -32.80 5.06 4.70
C LYS A 220 -31.60 4.14 4.78
N ILE A 221 -30.66 4.21 3.85
CA ILE A 221 -29.41 3.44 3.89
C ILE A 221 -28.63 3.79 5.16
N THR A 222 -28.48 5.08 5.45
CA THR A 222 -27.77 5.55 6.65
C THR A 222 -28.43 5.04 7.92
N LYS A 223 -29.76 5.14 8.04
CA LYS A 223 -30.53 4.68 9.20
C LYS A 223 -30.55 3.16 9.37
N ALA A 224 -30.53 2.42 8.26
CA ALA A 224 -30.56 0.97 8.28
C ALA A 224 -29.16 0.33 8.52
N THR A 225 -28.09 1.09 8.38
CA THR A 225 -26.73 0.62 8.62
C THR A 225 -26.49 0.48 10.13
N PRO A 226 -26.13 -0.73 10.64
CA PRO A 226 -25.86 -0.93 12.07
C PRO A 226 -24.46 -0.42 12.43
N ALA A 227 -24.28 0.89 12.43
CA ALA A 227 -23.03 1.57 12.74
C ALA A 227 -23.04 2.16 14.15
N LYS A 228 -21.92 2.06 14.88
CA LYS A 228 -21.71 2.63 16.22
C LYS A 228 -20.99 3.98 16.16
N ASN A 229 -20.31 4.24 15.05
CA ASN A 229 -19.59 5.48 14.76
C ASN A 229 -19.62 5.74 13.23
N ASP A 230 -19.20 6.93 12.81
CA ASP A 230 -19.27 7.36 11.42
C ASP A 230 -18.49 6.44 10.45
N GLN A 231 -17.38 5.87 10.91
CA GLN A 231 -16.49 5.03 10.10
C GLN A 231 -17.08 3.65 9.78
N GLU A 232 -18.09 3.21 10.51
CA GLU A 232 -18.78 1.93 10.30
C GLU A 232 -19.93 2.03 9.28
N HIS A 233 -20.26 3.24 8.83
CA HIS A 233 -21.29 3.42 7.80
C HIS A 233 -20.83 2.92 6.44
N ILE A 234 -21.79 2.45 5.64
CA ILE A 234 -21.56 1.99 4.26
C ILE A 234 -21.09 3.17 3.41
N LYS A 235 -20.01 2.98 2.65
CA LYS A 235 -19.57 3.98 1.66
C LYS A 235 -20.60 4.09 0.54
N VAL A 236 -21.14 5.28 0.31
CA VAL A 236 -22.16 5.54 -0.70
C VAL A 236 -21.70 6.60 -1.68
N ALA A 237 -21.78 6.31 -2.98
CA ALA A 237 -21.59 7.27 -4.05
C ALA A 237 -22.95 7.59 -4.70
N VAL A 238 -23.23 8.87 -4.93
CA VAL A 238 -24.49 9.29 -5.54
C VAL A 238 -24.19 10.08 -6.82
N GLU A 239 -24.64 9.57 -7.96
CA GLU A 239 -24.66 10.31 -9.21
C GLU A 239 -26.09 10.83 -9.45
N GLN A 240 -26.34 12.08 -9.05
CA GLN A 240 -27.62 12.73 -9.22
C GLN A 240 -27.66 13.56 -10.50
N ASN A 241 -28.42 13.11 -11.51
CA ASN A 241 -28.57 13.82 -12.78
C ASN A 241 -30.05 14.10 -13.07
N PRO A 242 -30.60 15.27 -12.69
CA PRO A 242 -31.98 15.64 -12.97
C PRO A 242 -32.25 15.93 -14.45
N GLN A 243 -31.22 15.99 -15.31
CA GLN A 243 -31.33 16.25 -16.74
C GLN A 243 -31.50 14.97 -17.57
N ILE A 244 -31.59 13.80 -16.92
CA ILE A 244 -31.93 12.53 -17.60
C ILE A 244 -33.31 12.74 -18.26
N PRO A 245 -33.46 12.38 -19.55
CA PRO A 245 -34.74 12.51 -20.28
C PRO A 245 -35.88 11.80 -19.56
N ASP A 246 -37.08 12.41 -19.61
CA ASP A 246 -38.28 11.90 -18.95
C ASP A 246 -38.70 10.54 -19.52
N ARG A 247 -38.71 9.51 -18.70
CA ARG A 247 -39.08 8.13 -19.05
C ARG A 247 -40.52 8.01 -19.54
N THR A 248 -41.45 8.72 -18.89
CA THR A 248 -42.85 8.69 -19.22
C THR A 248 -43.08 9.31 -20.61
N LYS A 249 -42.45 10.46 -20.85
CA LYS A 249 -42.50 11.11 -22.15
C LYS A 249 -41.89 10.24 -23.24
N TYR A 250 -40.76 9.56 -22.99
CA TYR A 250 -40.17 8.61 -23.91
C TYR A 250 -41.11 7.46 -24.25
N LEU A 251 -41.63 6.78 -23.24
CA LEU A 251 -42.44 5.56 -23.41
C LEU A 251 -43.82 5.83 -24.01
N LEU A 252 -44.47 6.94 -23.68
CA LEU A 252 -45.85 7.21 -24.03
C LEU A 252 -46.00 8.23 -25.16
N HIS A 253 -45.01 9.07 -25.38
CA HIS A 253 -45.12 10.23 -26.27
C HIS A 253 -43.94 10.38 -27.25
N GLY A 254 -43.09 9.36 -27.40
CA GLY A 254 -41.98 9.39 -28.36
C GLY A 254 -40.91 10.45 -28.01
N GLY A 255 -40.69 10.71 -26.75
CA GLY A 255 -39.63 11.62 -26.28
C GLY A 255 -38.23 11.06 -26.46
N VAL A 256 -37.22 11.79 -25.96
CA VAL A 256 -35.82 11.37 -26.03
C VAL A 256 -35.58 10.14 -25.14
N ASP A 257 -34.87 9.17 -25.68
CA ASP A 257 -34.47 7.93 -24.96
C ASP A 257 -33.51 8.24 -23.81
N PRO A 258 -33.81 7.86 -22.53
CA PRO A 258 -32.95 8.09 -21.38
C PRO A 258 -31.77 7.12 -21.27
N THR A 259 -31.67 6.09 -22.11
CA THR A 259 -30.71 4.97 -21.96
C THR A 259 -29.27 5.44 -21.86
N LEU A 260 -28.83 6.33 -22.76
CA LEU A 260 -27.46 6.82 -22.77
C LEU A 260 -27.11 7.60 -21.49
N SER A 261 -28.05 8.43 -21.01
CA SER A 261 -27.84 9.20 -19.78
C SER A 261 -27.77 8.31 -18.53
N LEU A 262 -28.60 7.27 -18.49
CA LEU A 262 -28.57 6.28 -17.40
C LEU A 262 -27.27 5.45 -17.45
N TYR A 263 -26.88 4.99 -18.64
CA TYR A 263 -25.62 4.26 -18.83
C TYR A 263 -24.42 5.10 -18.40
N ALA A 264 -24.35 6.37 -18.79
CA ALA A 264 -23.27 7.27 -18.39
C ALA A 264 -23.21 7.48 -16.86
N ALA A 265 -24.37 7.59 -16.20
CA ALA A 265 -24.43 7.68 -14.74
C ALA A 265 -23.92 6.40 -14.04
N CYS A 266 -24.31 5.22 -14.55
CA CYS A 266 -23.78 3.94 -14.05
C CYS A 266 -22.26 3.85 -14.21
N ARG A 267 -21.73 4.23 -15.39
CA ARG A 267 -20.28 4.18 -15.67
C ARG A 267 -19.45 5.09 -14.76
N LYS A 268 -20.01 6.21 -14.29
CA LYS A 268 -19.35 7.07 -13.30
C LYS A 268 -19.29 6.43 -11.92
N LEU A 269 -20.26 5.60 -11.58
CA LEU A 269 -20.34 4.90 -10.29
C LEU A 269 -19.51 3.60 -10.24
N GLU A 270 -19.13 3.05 -11.39
CA GLU A 270 -18.26 1.86 -11.49
C GLU A 270 -16.79 2.17 -11.16
N LYS A 271 -16.38 3.43 -11.20
CA LYS A 271 -15.04 3.91 -10.86
C LYS A 271 -14.96 4.21 -9.38
#